data_74390654f2d50813953d8f63fb9b623b
#
_entry.id   74390654f2d50813953d8f63fb9b623b
#
_cell.length_a   1.000
_cell.length_b   1.000
_cell.length_c   1.000
_cell.angle_alpha   90.00
_cell.angle_beta   90.00
_cell.angle_gamma   90.00
#
_symmetry.space_group_name_H-M   'P 1'
#
loop_
_entity.id
_entity.type
_entity.pdbx_description
1 polymer ?
#
loop_
_entity_poly.entity_id
_entity_poly.type
_entity_poly.pdbx_seq_one_letter_code
_entity_poly.pdbx_strand_id
1 'polypeptide(L)'
;MPGRILSIFVLVLSLAAFAPHRDPSFEVGGGTLDVNLDSDLPQSTQDQLMNWVHAAANSVVAYYGRFPLQHTYLQVRSFDGRGVHNGHTFGVHNGGLIRISVGTQTTQAEFKDDWMMTHEMVHLTFPSVPEEHHWIEEGTAVYVEPIARLRAGNISKEQVWGEMARDMHQGLPEEGDKGLDHTHTWGRTYWGGAMFCLMADIEIRQRTHNQKGLEDALRAIMNAGGVITEDWELEHALEVGDKAVGVPVLQELYKKMKDQPVSVDLNKLWQQLGVSVHGGMATFDDHAPLASVRDAINTGKGGKTLKVNVSMDSLMSVAVGQ
;
A
#
# COMPACT_ATOMS: atom_id res chain seq x y z
N MET A 1 37.21 -79.99 -18.34
CA MET A 1 36.58 -79.27 -17.19
C MET A 1 36.36 -77.82 -17.63
N PRO A 2 35.10 -77.39 -17.79
CA PRO A 2 34.87 -76.00 -18.22
C PRO A 2 34.74 -75.07 -17.00
N GLY A 3 35.50 -73.95 -17.05
CA GLY A 3 35.51 -72.91 -16.05
C GLY A 3 34.21 -72.10 -16.08
N ARG A 4 33.58 -71.92 -14.92
CA ARG A 4 32.43 -71.05 -14.71
C ARG A 4 32.88 -69.58 -14.56
N ILE A 5 32.46 -68.74 -15.52
CA ILE A 5 32.62 -67.27 -15.44
C ILE A 5 31.47 -66.76 -14.56
N LEU A 6 31.82 -66.19 -13.42
CA LEU A 6 30.91 -65.58 -12.49
C LEU A 6 30.74 -64.07 -12.89
N SER A 7 29.63 -63.72 -13.52
CA SER A 7 29.30 -62.33 -13.85
C SER A 7 28.76 -61.63 -12.61
N ILE A 8 29.56 -60.68 -12.10
CA ILE A 8 29.13 -59.80 -10.99
C ILE A 8 28.33 -58.66 -11.60
N PHE A 9 27.03 -58.65 -11.37
CA PHE A 9 26.17 -57.46 -11.64
C PHE A 9 26.39 -56.44 -10.54
N VAL A 10 27.04 -55.33 -10.86
CA VAL A 10 27.13 -54.16 -9.96
C VAL A 10 25.86 -53.34 -10.17
N LEU A 11 24.96 -53.40 -9.19
CA LEU A 11 23.76 -52.57 -9.13
C LEU A 11 24.20 -51.17 -8.67
N VAL A 12 24.30 -50.18 -9.61
CA VAL A 12 24.51 -48.79 -9.27
C VAL A 12 23.18 -48.22 -8.82
N LEU A 13 22.96 -48.15 -7.51
CA LEU A 13 21.90 -47.33 -6.92
C LEU A 13 22.30 -45.86 -7.09
N SER A 14 21.67 -45.17 -8.03
CA SER A 14 21.69 -43.72 -8.09
C SER A 14 20.84 -43.17 -6.93
N LEU A 15 21.47 -42.79 -5.84
CA LEU A 15 20.85 -41.89 -4.84
C LEU A 15 20.61 -40.53 -5.52
N ALA A 16 19.37 -40.31 -5.98
CA ALA A 16 18.91 -38.95 -6.24
C ALA A 16 18.95 -38.21 -4.91
N ALA A 17 19.97 -37.39 -4.71
CA ALA A 17 20.01 -36.46 -3.58
C ALA A 17 18.84 -35.51 -3.77
N PHE A 18 17.79 -35.65 -2.98
CA PHE A 18 16.79 -34.62 -2.81
C PHE A 18 17.53 -33.42 -2.20
N ALA A 19 17.85 -32.43 -3.04
CA ALA A 19 18.23 -31.13 -2.52
C ALA A 19 17.07 -30.65 -1.65
N PRO A 20 17.31 -30.17 -0.42
CA PRO A 20 16.25 -29.59 0.38
C PRO A 20 15.62 -28.46 -0.44
N HIS A 21 14.31 -28.49 -0.58
CA HIS A 21 13.54 -27.41 -1.21
C HIS A 21 13.81 -26.16 -0.36
N ARG A 22 14.64 -25.26 -0.86
CA ARG A 22 14.92 -24.02 -0.19
C ARG A 22 13.88 -23.04 -0.71
N ASP A 23 13.03 -22.54 0.19
CA ASP A 23 12.08 -21.50 -0.13
C ASP A 23 12.79 -20.33 -0.83
N PRO A 24 12.19 -19.75 -1.88
CA PRO A 24 12.78 -18.61 -2.57
C PRO A 24 12.99 -17.45 -1.60
N SER A 25 14.17 -16.84 -1.67
CA SER A 25 14.53 -15.65 -0.90
C SER A 25 15.20 -14.65 -1.81
N PHE A 26 14.91 -13.36 -1.64
CA PHE A 26 15.53 -12.30 -2.43
C PHE A 26 15.69 -11.01 -1.63
N GLU A 27 16.67 -10.22 -2.06
CA GLU A 27 16.91 -8.91 -1.48
C GLU A 27 16.26 -7.80 -2.30
N VAL A 28 15.68 -6.81 -1.60
CA VAL A 28 15.07 -5.64 -2.21
C VAL A 28 15.18 -4.44 -1.27
N GLY A 29 15.70 -3.32 -1.77
CA GLY A 29 15.73 -2.05 -1.04
C GLY A 29 16.40 -2.10 0.34
N GLY A 30 17.35 -3.03 0.55
CA GLY A 30 18.06 -3.23 1.82
C GLY A 30 17.37 -4.16 2.81
N GLY A 31 16.28 -4.82 2.42
CA GLY A 31 15.61 -5.88 3.17
C GLY A 31 15.63 -7.21 2.44
N THR A 32 15.38 -8.30 3.15
CA THR A 32 15.28 -9.67 2.64
C THR A 32 13.83 -10.14 2.76
N LEU A 33 13.27 -10.66 1.68
CA LEU A 33 12.00 -11.40 1.66
C LEU A 33 12.28 -12.89 1.56
N ASP A 34 11.79 -13.65 2.54
CA ASP A 34 11.76 -15.11 2.53
C ASP A 34 10.34 -15.57 2.18
N VAL A 35 10.20 -16.27 1.03
CA VAL A 35 8.89 -16.63 0.48
C VAL A 35 8.65 -18.12 0.64
N ASN A 36 7.76 -18.48 1.54
CA ASN A 36 7.28 -19.85 1.71
C ASN A 36 6.08 -20.09 0.80
N LEU A 37 6.27 -20.91 -0.22
CA LEU A 37 5.25 -21.29 -1.20
C LEU A 37 4.59 -22.61 -0.83
N ASP A 38 3.28 -22.66 -0.94
CA ASP A 38 2.54 -23.93 -0.83
C ASP A 38 2.94 -24.87 -1.97
N SER A 39 3.23 -26.13 -1.63
CA SER A 39 3.65 -27.19 -2.59
C SER A 39 2.60 -27.51 -3.66
N ASP A 40 1.33 -27.17 -3.40
CA ASP A 40 0.23 -27.45 -4.34
C ASP A 40 0.14 -26.42 -5.47
N LEU A 41 0.90 -25.31 -5.39
CA LEU A 41 0.96 -24.32 -6.46
C LEU A 41 1.75 -24.88 -7.66
N PRO A 42 1.16 -24.91 -8.89
CA PRO A 42 1.90 -25.26 -10.10
C PRO A 42 3.13 -24.38 -10.31
N GLN A 43 4.23 -24.93 -10.85
CA GLN A 43 5.46 -24.18 -11.07
C GLN A 43 5.24 -22.89 -11.88
N SER A 44 4.39 -22.94 -12.92
CA SER A 44 4.05 -21.75 -13.72
C SER A 44 3.36 -20.65 -12.90
N THR A 45 2.53 -21.03 -11.93
CA THR A 45 1.88 -20.10 -11.01
C THR A 45 2.88 -19.55 -9.99
N GLN A 46 3.80 -20.37 -9.50
CA GLN A 46 4.89 -19.92 -8.61
C GLN A 46 5.77 -18.87 -9.30
N ASP A 47 6.17 -19.10 -10.55
CA ASP A 47 7.00 -18.14 -11.32
C ASP A 47 6.29 -16.78 -11.51
N GLN A 48 4.99 -16.83 -11.85
CA GLN A 48 4.16 -15.63 -12.00
C GLN A 48 3.96 -14.89 -10.67
N LEU A 49 3.72 -15.63 -9.59
CA LEU A 49 3.61 -15.12 -8.24
C LEU A 49 4.90 -14.42 -7.81
N MET A 50 6.05 -15.02 -8.02
CA MET A 50 7.34 -14.41 -7.68
C MET A 50 7.56 -13.09 -8.42
N ASN A 51 7.19 -13.00 -9.71
CA ASN A 51 7.24 -11.74 -10.46
C ASN A 51 6.35 -10.66 -9.85
N TRP A 52 5.14 -11.03 -9.40
CA TRP A 52 4.21 -10.13 -8.74
C TRP A 52 4.73 -9.66 -7.37
N VAL A 53 5.29 -10.57 -6.55
CA VAL A 53 5.92 -10.23 -5.26
C VAL A 53 7.08 -9.25 -5.46
N HIS A 54 7.94 -9.49 -6.45
CA HIS A 54 9.02 -8.56 -6.81
C HIS A 54 8.49 -7.18 -7.24
N ALA A 55 7.43 -7.14 -8.05
CA ALA A 55 6.82 -5.89 -8.49
C ALA A 55 6.23 -5.10 -7.32
N ALA A 56 5.56 -5.77 -6.38
CA ALA A 56 5.00 -5.17 -5.17
C ALA A 56 6.09 -4.60 -4.25
N ALA A 57 7.15 -5.38 -3.98
CA ALA A 57 8.26 -4.94 -3.15
C ALA A 57 8.99 -3.72 -3.78
N ASN A 58 9.21 -3.73 -5.10
CA ASN A 58 9.77 -2.59 -5.82
C ASN A 58 8.86 -1.35 -5.77
N SER A 59 7.53 -1.52 -5.74
CA SER A 59 6.58 -0.41 -5.57
C SER A 59 6.75 0.26 -4.22
N VAL A 60 6.88 -0.50 -3.14
CA VAL A 60 7.16 0.03 -1.80
C VAL A 60 8.49 0.79 -1.79
N VAL A 61 9.55 0.22 -2.38
CA VAL A 61 10.86 0.89 -2.50
C VAL A 61 10.76 2.18 -3.32
N ALA A 62 9.98 2.21 -4.41
CA ALA A 62 9.78 3.40 -5.23
C ALA A 62 9.11 4.54 -4.44
N TYR A 63 8.19 4.22 -3.53
CA TYR A 63 7.51 5.21 -2.70
C TYR A 63 8.34 5.62 -1.48
N TYR A 64 8.89 4.65 -0.73
CA TYR A 64 9.58 4.88 0.56
C TYR A 64 11.09 5.09 0.45
N GLY A 65 11.71 4.74 -0.70
CA GLY A 65 13.15 4.87 -0.94
C GLY A 65 13.97 3.67 -0.44
N ARG A 66 13.41 2.81 0.40
CA ARG A 66 13.98 1.55 0.87
C ARG A 66 12.87 0.57 1.23
N PHE A 67 13.19 -0.69 1.41
CA PHE A 67 12.28 -1.65 2.01
C PHE A 67 12.21 -1.42 3.55
N PRO A 68 11.03 -1.56 4.20
CA PRO A 68 10.85 -1.09 5.58
C PRO A 68 11.63 -1.90 6.62
N LEU A 69 11.67 -3.22 6.47
CA LEU A 69 12.24 -4.15 7.44
C LEU A 69 13.45 -4.90 6.88
N GLN A 70 14.35 -5.32 7.77
CA GLN A 70 15.51 -6.14 7.36
C GLN A 70 15.09 -7.54 6.94
N HIS A 71 14.05 -8.12 7.58
CA HIS A 71 13.49 -9.42 7.24
C HIS A 71 11.97 -9.34 7.15
N THR A 72 11.43 -9.96 6.12
CA THR A 72 9.98 -10.14 5.96
C THR A 72 9.72 -11.57 5.47
N TYR A 73 8.80 -12.25 6.11
CA TYR A 73 8.37 -13.58 5.76
C TYR A 73 7.05 -13.49 5.00
N LEU A 74 6.98 -14.07 3.82
CA LEU A 74 5.75 -14.21 3.04
C LEU A 74 5.31 -15.67 3.05
N GLN A 75 4.16 -15.94 3.64
CA GLN A 75 3.52 -17.25 3.62
C GLN A 75 2.38 -17.25 2.62
N VAL A 76 2.56 -17.99 1.53
CA VAL A 76 1.55 -18.18 0.49
C VAL A 76 0.84 -19.52 0.72
N ARG A 77 -0.50 -19.47 0.82
CA ARG A 77 -1.37 -20.65 0.87
C ARG A 77 -2.08 -20.80 -0.47
N SER A 78 -2.20 -22.01 -0.95
CA SER A 78 -2.96 -22.31 -2.16
C SER A 78 -4.44 -22.58 -1.86
N PHE A 79 -5.28 -22.35 -2.83
CA PHE A 79 -6.66 -22.84 -2.87
C PHE A 79 -7.04 -23.22 -4.31
N ASP A 80 -8.01 -24.11 -4.46
CA ASP A 80 -8.52 -24.46 -5.79
C ASP A 80 -9.37 -23.31 -6.34
N GLY A 81 -8.86 -22.63 -7.39
CA GLY A 81 -9.52 -21.47 -7.98
C GLY A 81 -8.55 -20.47 -8.57
N ARG A 82 -8.99 -19.19 -8.65
CA ARG A 82 -8.29 -18.08 -9.26
C ARG A 82 -8.29 -16.86 -8.33
N GLY A 83 -7.31 -15.97 -8.54
CA GLY A 83 -7.19 -14.70 -7.83
C GLY A 83 -6.42 -14.80 -6.54
N VAL A 84 -6.37 -13.68 -5.83
CA VAL A 84 -5.66 -13.48 -4.57
C VAL A 84 -6.67 -13.08 -3.49
N HIS A 85 -6.56 -13.68 -2.31
CA HIS A 85 -7.50 -13.49 -1.22
C HIS A 85 -6.81 -13.50 0.15
N ASN A 86 -7.48 -12.95 1.16
CA ASN A 86 -7.09 -13.08 2.58
C ASN A 86 -5.65 -12.63 2.85
N GLY A 87 -5.30 -11.42 2.39
CA GLY A 87 -4.05 -10.78 2.78
C GLY A 87 -4.11 -10.34 4.24
N HIS A 88 -3.05 -10.56 4.99
CA HIS A 88 -2.87 -10.08 6.37
C HIS A 88 -1.40 -9.89 6.68
N THR A 89 -1.06 -8.78 7.31
CA THR A 89 0.29 -8.42 7.70
C THR A 89 0.41 -8.29 9.21
N PHE A 90 1.49 -8.80 9.76
CA PHE A 90 1.76 -8.83 11.21
C PHE A 90 3.19 -8.41 11.49
N GLY A 91 3.41 -7.65 12.56
CA GLY A 91 4.71 -7.54 13.19
C GLY A 91 5.05 -8.84 13.95
N VAL A 92 6.27 -9.34 13.76
CA VAL A 92 6.79 -10.50 14.50
C VAL A 92 8.17 -10.18 15.08
N HIS A 93 8.62 -10.97 16.06
CA HIS A 93 9.85 -10.68 16.83
C HIS A 93 11.09 -10.32 15.97
N ASN A 94 11.22 -10.90 14.78
CA ASN A 94 12.38 -10.70 13.91
C ASN A 94 12.02 -10.08 12.56
N GLY A 95 10.92 -9.33 12.46
CA GLY A 95 10.53 -8.69 11.20
C GLY A 95 9.04 -8.67 10.93
N GLY A 96 8.65 -8.72 9.66
CA GLY A 96 7.25 -8.77 9.22
C GLY A 96 6.84 -10.17 8.77
N LEU A 97 5.57 -10.49 8.92
CA LEU A 97 4.93 -11.69 8.35
C LEU A 97 3.72 -11.29 7.54
N ILE A 98 3.76 -11.59 6.25
CA ILE A 98 2.61 -11.46 5.35
C ILE A 98 2.05 -12.87 5.09
N ARG A 99 0.74 -13.03 5.23
CA ARG A 99 0.00 -14.24 4.83
C ARG A 99 -0.97 -13.88 3.73
N ILE A 100 -1.01 -14.72 2.68
CA ILE A 100 -1.88 -14.49 1.54
C ILE A 100 -2.32 -15.83 0.93
N SER A 101 -3.52 -15.86 0.38
CA SER A 101 -4.06 -17.02 -0.32
C SER A 101 -4.08 -16.79 -1.83
N VAL A 102 -3.58 -17.74 -2.61
CA VAL A 102 -3.46 -17.64 -4.07
C VAL A 102 -4.11 -18.86 -4.73
N GLY A 103 -4.98 -18.61 -5.71
CA GLY A 103 -5.60 -19.65 -6.50
C GLY A 103 -4.60 -20.39 -7.38
N THR A 104 -4.68 -21.72 -7.42
CA THR A 104 -3.78 -22.57 -8.25
C THR A 104 -3.87 -22.30 -9.74
N GLN A 105 -4.96 -21.64 -10.20
CA GLN A 105 -5.25 -21.31 -11.59
C GLN A 105 -5.10 -19.80 -11.86
N THR A 106 -4.51 -19.02 -10.94
CA THR A 106 -4.32 -17.59 -11.09
C THR A 106 -3.35 -17.29 -12.24
N THR A 107 -3.74 -16.38 -13.12
CA THR A 107 -2.99 -16.01 -14.31
C THR A 107 -2.10 -14.79 -14.10
N GLN A 108 -1.12 -14.60 -14.99
CA GLN A 108 -0.25 -13.43 -15.01
C GLN A 108 -1.04 -12.11 -15.08
N ALA A 109 -2.17 -12.08 -15.81
CA ALA A 109 -3.01 -10.88 -15.92
C ALA A 109 -3.67 -10.55 -14.59
N GLU A 110 -4.20 -11.56 -13.87
CA GLU A 110 -4.81 -11.38 -12.56
C GLU A 110 -3.79 -10.91 -11.52
N PHE A 111 -2.57 -11.46 -11.51
CA PHE A 111 -1.51 -10.96 -10.66
C PHE A 111 -1.12 -9.50 -10.98
N LYS A 112 -1.09 -9.13 -12.27
CA LYS A 112 -0.76 -7.76 -12.67
C LYS A 112 -1.81 -6.75 -12.23
N ASP A 113 -3.08 -7.13 -12.27
CA ASP A 113 -4.20 -6.28 -11.86
C ASP A 113 -4.37 -6.24 -10.34
N ASP A 114 -3.83 -7.24 -9.62
CA ASP A 114 -4.00 -7.38 -8.17
C ASP A 114 -3.21 -6.31 -7.40
N TRP A 115 -3.85 -5.76 -6.38
CA TRP A 115 -3.34 -4.70 -5.51
C TRP A 115 -2.86 -5.23 -4.14
N MET A 116 -3.35 -6.39 -3.71
CA MET A 116 -3.29 -6.87 -2.33
C MET A 116 -1.84 -7.01 -1.82
N MET A 117 -0.91 -7.56 -2.61
CA MET A 117 0.48 -7.72 -2.15
C MET A 117 1.16 -6.39 -1.84
N THR A 118 0.92 -5.35 -2.67
CA THR A 118 1.49 -4.03 -2.40
C THR A 118 0.84 -3.40 -1.17
N HIS A 119 -0.46 -3.55 -0.98
CA HIS A 119 -1.21 -3.11 0.19
C HIS A 119 -0.65 -3.75 1.47
N GLU A 120 -0.51 -5.07 1.50
CA GLU A 120 0.06 -5.79 2.64
C GLU A 120 1.51 -5.36 2.93
N MET A 121 2.31 -5.10 1.92
CA MET A 121 3.67 -4.60 2.11
C MET A 121 3.71 -3.15 2.62
N VAL A 122 2.71 -2.32 2.32
CA VAL A 122 2.61 -0.96 2.87
C VAL A 122 2.37 -1.00 4.38
N HIS A 123 1.60 -1.94 4.92
CA HIS A 123 1.44 -2.09 6.36
C HIS A 123 2.77 -2.26 7.11
N LEU A 124 3.80 -2.84 6.49
CA LEU A 124 5.12 -2.95 7.10
C LEU A 124 5.77 -1.59 7.39
N THR A 125 5.32 -0.51 6.76
CA THR A 125 5.96 0.81 6.77
C THR A 125 5.46 1.76 7.84
N PHE A 126 4.46 1.35 8.63
CA PHE A 126 3.82 2.17 9.66
C PHE A 126 3.79 1.40 10.99
N PRO A 127 3.88 2.08 12.14
CA PRO A 127 3.81 1.39 13.44
C PRO A 127 2.39 0.88 13.70
N SER A 128 2.27 -0.16 14.51
CA SER A 128 0.98 -0.55 15.08
C SER A 128 0.49 0.55 16.02
N VAL A 129 -0.77 0.93 15.89
CA VAL A 129 -1.43 1.93 16.72
C VAL A 129 -2.59 1.31 17.49
N PRO A 130 -3.11 1.96 18.57
CA PRO A 130 -4.32 1.50 19.25
C PRO A 130 -5.48 1.25 18.29
N GLU A 131 -6.31 0.25 18.59
CA GLU A 131 -7.38 -0.27 17.72
C GLU A 131 -8.35 0.80 17.21
N GLU A 132 -8.65 1.83 18.02
CA GLU A 132 -9.48 2.95 17.60
C GLU A 132 -8.90 3.75 16.45
N HIS A 133 -7.61 3.63 16.21
CA HIS A 133 -6.88 4.31 15.13
C HIS A 133 -6.56 3.40 13.94
N HIS A 134 -7.05 2.17 13.91
CA HIS A 134 -6.80 1.21 12.83
C HIS A 134 -7.12 1.77 11.43
N TRP A 135 -7.99 2.78 11.35
CA TRP A 135 -8.28 3.49 10.12
C TRP A 135 -7.07 4.18 9.46
N ILE A 136 -6.03 4.57 10.23
CA ILE A 136 -4.84 5.19 9.64
C ILE A 136 -3.92 4.15 9.01
N GLU A 137 -3.83 2.94 9.59
CA GLU A 137 -3.05 1.84 9.02
C GLU A 137 -3.65 1.41 7.68
N GLU A 138 -4.95 1.11 7.65
CA GLU A 138 -5.67 0.73 6.44
C GLU A 138 -5.76 1.87 5.42
N GLY A 139 -6.08 3.07 5.88
CA GLY A 139 -6.16 4.24 5.02
C GLY A 139 -4.84 4.61 4.37
N THR A 140 -3.73 4.46 5.09
CA THR A 140 -2.39 4.64 4.52
C THR A 140 -2.13 3.59 3.45
N ALA A 141 -2.46 2.33 3.70
CA ALA A 141 -2.26 1.26 2.74
C ALA A 141 -3.11 1.47 1.47
N VAL A 142 -4.41 1.82 1.61
CA VAL A 142 -5.32 2.11 0.47
C VAL A 142 -4.86 3.32 -0.34
N TYR A 143 -4.34 4.36 0.30
CA TYR A 143 -3.87 5.56 -0.41
C TYR A 143 -2.52 5.36 -1.09
N VAL A 144 -1.57 4.74 -0.39
CA VAL A 144 -0.17 4.61 -0.86
C VAL A 144 -0.02 3.52 -1.92
N GLU A 145 -0.73 2.40 -1.80
CA GLU A 145 -0.62 1.24 -2.69
C GLU A 145 -0.68 1.65 -4.17
N PRO A 146 -1.74 2.31 -4.68
CA PRO A 146 -1.85 2.63 -6.10
C PRO A 146 -0.80 3.66 -6.54
N ILE A 147 -0.43 4.62 -5.68
CA ILE A 147 0.60 5.61 -5.98
C ILE A 147 1.98 4.95 -6.05
N ALA A 148 2.28 4.00 -5.17
CA ALA A 148 3.52 3.24 -5.17
C ALA A 148 3.66 2.41 -6.45
N ARG A 149 2.59 1.72 -6.87
CA ARG A 149 2.54 0.97 -8.15
C ARG A 149 2.69 1.90 -9.36
N LEU A 150 2.07 3.08 -9.34
CA LEU A 150 2.26 4.08 -10.38
C LEU A 150 3.71 4.52 -10.48
N ARG A 151 4.35 4.86 -9.35
CA ARG A 151 5.75 5.31 -9.32
C ARG A 151 6.74 4.23 -9.74
N ALA A 152 6.40 2.97 -9.55
CA ALA A 152 7.15 1.82 -10.05
C ALA A 152 6.87 1.49 -11.53
N GLY A 153 5.89 2.14 -12.16
CA GLY A 153 5.51 1.92 -13.56
C GLY A 153 4.63 0.68 -13.78
N ASN A 154 4.02 0.14 -12.73
CA ASN A 154 3.18 -1.06 -12.80
C ASN A 154 1.76 -0.77 -13.27
N ILE A 155 1.23 0.41 -12.96
CA ILE A 155 -0.10 0.89 -13.39
C ILE A 155 -0.03 2.33 -13.90
N SER A 156 -1.03 2.77 -14.65
CA SER A 156 -1.09 4.13 -15.20
C SER A 156 -1.71 5.13 -14.22
N LYS A 157 -1.41 6.42 -14.40
CA LYS A 157 -2.05 7.49 -13.63
C LYS A 157 -3.55 7.58 -13.90
N GLU A 158 -3.96 7.27 -15.14
CA GLU A 158 -5.37 7.25 -15.53
C GLU A 158 -6.15 6.19 -14.72
N GLN A 159 -5.54 5.03 -14.48
CA GLN A 159 -6.11 3.99 -13.64
C GLN A 159 -6.17 4.43 -12.18
N VAL A 160 -5.07 4.89 -11.60
CA VAL A 160 -4.99 5.33 -10.19
C VAL A 160 -6.05 6.37 -9.85
N TRP A 161 -6.10 7.46 -10.62
CA TRP A 161 -7.07 8.52 -10.36
C TRP A 161 -8.50 8.14 -10.72
N GLY A 162 -8.68 7.21 -11.68
CA GLY A 162 -9.98 6.64 -12.00
C GLY A 162 -10.56 5.82 -10.86
N GLU A 163 -9.75 4.97 -10.24
CA GLU A 163 -10.09 4.16 -9.08
C GLU A 163 -10.36 5.03 -7.85
N MET A 164 -9.45 5.97 -7.54
CA MET A 164 -9.65 6.91 -6.42
C MET A 164 -10.95 7.71 -6.58
N ALA A 165 -11.23 8.26 -7.74
CA ALA A 165 -12.44 9.06 -7.96
C ALA A 165 -13.73 8.22 -7.94
N ARG A 166 -13.66 6.95 -8.35
CA ARG A 166 -14.77 6.01 -8.28
C ARG A 166 -15.09 5.60 -6.85
N ASP A 167 -14.07 5.30 -6.04
CA ASP A 167 -14.25 4.55 -4.80
C ASP A 167 -14.15 5.41 -3.52
N MET A 168 -13.53 6.61 -3.58
CA MET A 168 -13.32 7.49 -2.43
C MET A 168 -14.62 7.86 -1.71
N HIS A 169 -15.77 7.86 -2.40
CA HIS A 169 -17.08 8.16 -1.81
C HIS A 169 -17.47 7.18 -0.70
N GLN A 170 -16.94 5.96 -0.71
CA GLN A 170 -17.16 4.94 0.32
C GLN A 170 -16.63 5.37 1.70
N GLY A 171 -15.69 6.31 1.73
CA GLY A 171 -15.13 6.90 2.95
C GLY A 171 -15.91 8.09 3.51
N LEU A 172 -16.97 8.56 2.84
CA LEU A 172 -17.78 9.65 3.36
C LEU A 172 -18.57 9.20 4.59
N PRO A 173 -18.80 10.11 5.57
CA PRO A 173 -19.62 9.77 6.73
C PRO A 173 -21.06 9.46 6.34
N GLU A 174 -21.64 8.44 6.97
CA GLU A 174 -23.02 8.05 6.88
C GLU A 174 -23.80 8.49 8.15
N GLU A 175 -25.10 8.23 8.19
CA GLU A 175 -25.91 8.51 9.36
C GLU A 175 -25.38 7.78 10.60
N GLY A 176 -25.19 8.52 11.70
CA GLY A 176 -24.64 7.99 12.95
C GLY A 176 -23.12 7.96 13.03
N ASP A 177 -22.39 8.43 12.00
CA ASP A 177 -20.93 8.59 12.05
C ASP A 177 -20.53 9.58 13.16
N LYS A 178 -19.47 9.24 13.88
CA LYS A 178 -18.96 10.01 15.03
C LYS A 178 -17.50 10.46 14.84
N GLY A 179 -16.97 10.33 13.64
CA GLY A 179 -15.56 10.57 13.33
C GLY A 179 -14.73 9.29 13.19
N LEU A 180 -13.49 9.44 12.73
CA LEU A 180 -12.66 8.30 12.35
C LEU A 180 -12.30 7.39 13.51
N ASP A 181 -12.08 7.91 14.72
CA ASP A 181 -11.74 7.12 15.91
C ASP A 181 -12.95 6.37 16.51
N HIS A 182 -14.18 6.70 16.07
CA HIS A 182 -15.39 6.17 16.67
C HIS A 182 -16.32 5.44 15.69
N THR A 183 -15.94 5.39 14.41
CA THR A 183 -16.77 4.76 13.38
C THR A 183 -15.93 3.75 12.58
N HIS A 184 -16.07 2.47 12.94
CA HIS A 184 -15.24 1.38 12.41
C HIS A 184 -15.98 0.57 11.31
N THR A 185 -16.78 1.24 10.48
CA THR A 185 -17.31 0.60 9.28
C THR A 185 -16.19 0.39 8.25
N TRP A 186 -16.33 -0.63 7.40
CA TRP A 186 -15.32 -0.88 6.36
C TRP A 186 -15.01 0.36 5.52
N GLY A 187 -16.03 1.08 5.06
CA GLY A 187 -15.86 2.31 4.28
C GLY A 187 -15.07 3.38 5.03
N ARG A 188 -15.40 3.61 6.32
CA ARG A 188 -14.69 4.63 7.13
C ARG A 188 -13.25 4.22 7.48
N THR A 189 -13.03 2.95 7.77
CA THR A 189 -11.69 2.45 8.07
C THR A 189 -10.78 2.56 6.86
N TYR A 190 -11.17 2.01 5.72
CA TYR A 190 -10.33 1.95 4.53
C TYR A 190 -10.34 3.26 3.73
N TRP A 191 -11.50 3.68 3.27
CA TRP A 191 -11.64 4.86 2.41
C TRP A 191 -11.71 6.18 3.16
N GLY A 192 -12.21 6.19 4.38
CA GLY A 192 -12.15 7.37 5.26
C GLY A 192 -10.71 7.70 5.65
N GLY A 193 -9.91 6.67 5.97
CA GLY A 193 -8.48 6.80 6.20
C GLY A 193 -7.71 7.20 4.93
N ALA A 194 -8.03 6.63 3.77
CA ALA A 194 -7.44 7.05 2.49
C ALA A 194 -7.78 8.50 2.14
N MET A 195 -8.99 8.94 2.44
CA MET A 195 -9.42 10.33 2.29
C MET A 195 -8.61 11.27 3.19
N PHE A 196 -8.37 10.89 4.45
CA PHE A 196 -7.48 11.63 5.34
C PHE A 196 -6.08 11.77 4.71
N CYS A 197 -5.51 10.69 4.19
CA CYS A 197 -4.19 10.69 3.55
C CYS A 197 -4.15 11.58 2.29
N LEU A 198 -5.17 11.51 1.43
CA LEU A 198 -5.27 12.38 0.24
C LEU A 198 -5.35 13.86 0.62
N MET A 199 -6.20 14.19 1.61
CA MET A 199 -6.35 15.56 2.09
C MET A 199 -5.05 16.07 2.71
N ALA A 200 -4.36 15.22 3.50
CA ALA A 200 -3.05 15.53 4.08
C ALA A 200 -1.99 15.80 3.00
N ASP A 201 -1.90 14.95 1.97
CA ASP A 201 -0.91 15.11 0.90
C ASP A 201 -1.14 16.41 0.12
N ILE A 202 -2.40 16.71 -0.22
CA ILE A 202 -2.76 17.96 -0.90
C ILE A 202 -2.38 19.18 -0.03
N GLU A 203 -2.76 19.18 1.25
CA GLU A 203 -2.53 20.31 2.15
C GLU A 203 -1.05 20.53 2.44
N ILE A 204 -0.28 19.45 2.67
CA ILE A 204 1.18 19.53 2.83
C ILE A 204 1.79 20.16 1.57
N ARG A 205 1.43 19.69 0.38
CA ARG A 205 1.96 20.21 -0.89
C ARG A 205 1.59 21.67 -1.11
N GLN A 206 0.40 22.09 -0.77
CA GLN A 206 0.00 23.49 -0.86
C GLN A 206 0.81 24.37 0.09
N ARG A 207 0.90 24.01 1.38
CA ARG A 207 1.61 24.83 2.40
C ARG A 207 3.11 24.85 2.18
N THR A 208 3.67 23.81 1.55
CA THR A 208 5.11 23.72 1.25
C THR A 208 5.46 24.09 -0.20
N HIS A 209 4.50 24.61 -0.96
CA HIS A 209 4.68 24.92 -2.39
C HIS A 209 5.25 23.74 -3.20
N ASN A 210 4.69 22.53 -2.99
CA ASN A 210 5.12 21.27 -3.58
C ASN A 210 6.57 20.82 -3.20
N GLN A 211 7.18 21.40 -2.16
CA GLN A 211 8.50 20.97 -1.70
C GLN A 211 8.43 19.67 -0.90
N LYS A 212 7.31 19.40 -0.26
CA LYS A 212 7.04 18.22 0.56
C LYS A 212 5.68 17.64 0.19
N GLY A 213 5.54 16.33 0.41
CA GLY A 213 4.30 15.59 0.28
C GLY A 213 4.12 14.61 1.45
N LEU A 214 3.02 13.87 1.46
CA LEU A 214 2.76 12.87 2.49
C LEU A 214 3.85 11.80 2.53
N GLU A 215 4.46 11.46 1.41
CA GLU A 215 5.58 10.53 1.36
C GLU A 215 6.78 10.96 2.19
N ASP A 216 7.04 12.26 2.34
CA ASP A 216 8.12 12.76 3.20
C ASP A 216 7.81 12.53 4.67
N ALA A 217 6.54 12.72 5.08
CA ALA A 217 6.07 12.43 6.44
C ALA A 217 6.14 10.92 6.75
N LEU A 218 5.62 10.08 5.87
CA LEU A 218 5.60 8.62 6.05
C LEU A 218 7.03 8.03 6.05
N ARG A 219 7.92 8.53 5.18
CA ARG A 219 9.35 8.15 5.21
C ARG A 219 10.02 8.54 6.52
N ALA A 220 9.68 9.69 7.07
CA ALA A 220 10.25 10.14 8.34
C ALA A 220 9.77 9.27 9.51
N ILE A 221 8.49 8.90 9.56
CA ILE A 221 7.93 7.96 10.53
C ILE A 221 8.69 6.62 10.45
N MET A 222 8.76 6.02 9.25
CA MET A 222 9.47 4.76 9.03
C MET A 222 10.97 4.86 9.40
N ASN A 223 11.64 5.97 9.09
CA ASN A 223 13.06 6.18 9.40
C ASN A 223 13.33 6.46 10.89
N ALA A 224 12.33 6.93 11.63
CA ALA A 224 12.39 7.08 13.09
C ALA A 224 12.17 5.73 13.83
N GLY A 225 11.91 4.65 13.09
CA GLY A 225 11.64 3.32 13.63
C GLY A 225 10.16 2.96 13.68
N GLY A 226 9.25 3.84 13.25
CA GLY A 226 7.81 3.58 13.18
C GLY A 226 7.48 2.59 12.06
N VAL A 227 7.62 1.32 12.33
CA VAL A 227 7.32 0.17 11.45
C VAL A 227 6.45 -0.83 12.20
N ILE A 228 5.80 -1.74 11.51
CA ILE A 228 4.80 -2.67 12.07
C ILE A 228 5.25 -3.49 13.30
N THR A 229 6.55 -3.59 13.55
CA THR A 229 7.09 -4.27 14.75
C THR A 229 7.08 -3.42 16.01
N GLU A 230 6.71 -2.16 15.90
CA GLU A 230 6.71 -1.17 16.97
C GLU A 230 5.29 -0.69 17.26
N ASP A 231 4.95 -0.57 18.53
CA ASP A 231 3.69 -0.01 19.00
C ASP A 231 3.88 1.47 19.35
N TRP A 232 3.18 2.35 18.64
CA TRP A 232 3.23 3.80 18.87
C TRP A 232 1.84 4.37 19.14
N GLU A 233 1.78 5.46 19.91
CA GLU A 233 0.61 6.31 19.94
C GLU A 233 0.48 7.04 18.58
N LEU A 234 -0.73 7.15 18.05
CA LEU A 234 -0.96 7.79 16.75
C LEU A 234 -0.44 9.22 16.73
N GLU A 235 -0.70 10.00 17.79
CA GLU A 235 -0.24 11.38 17.91
C GLU A 235 1.27 11.51 17.78
N HIS A 236 2.03 10.54 18.30
CA HIS A 236 3.48 10.52 18.14
C HIS A 236 3.89 10.33 16.67
N ALA A 237 3.25 9.40 15.97
CA ALA A 237 3.51 9.20 14.54
C ALA A 237 3.21 10.46 13.72
N LEU A 238 2.06 11.10 13.98
CA LEU A 238 1.67 12.33 13.31
C LEU A 238 2.63 13.50 13.60
N GLU A 239 3.11 13.63 14.84
CA GLU A 239 4.11 14.63 15.22
C GLU A 239 5.44 14.45 14.47
N VAL A 240 5.94 13.21 14.38
CA VAL A 240 7.15 12.89 13.62
C VAL A 240 6.97 13.26 12.13
N GLY A 241 5.82 12.94 11.55
CA GLY A 241 5.48 13.29 10.16
C GLY A 241 5.44 14.79 9.94
N ASP A 242 4.69 15.53 10.75
CA ASP A 242 4.53 16.98 10.65
C ASP A 242 5.88 17.72 10.81
N LYS A 243 6.71 17.26 11.75
CA LYS A 243 8.06 17.82 11.94
C LYS A 243 8.92 17.66 10.69
N ALA A 244 8.81 16.55 9.98
CA ALA A 244 9.60 16.29 8.77
C ALA A 244 9.16 17.14 7.57
N VAL A 245 7.87 17.42 7.45
CA VAL A 245 7.34 18.26 6.39
C VAL A 245 7.33 19.74 6.74
N GLY A 246 7.49 20.10 8.03
CA GLY A 246 7.59 21.46 8.51
C GLY A 246 6.26 22.22 8.62
N VAL A 247 5.14 21.51 8.53
CA VAL A 247 3.77 22.04 8.66
C VAL A 247 2.91 21.07 9.46
N PRO A 248 2.03 21.55 10.39
CA PRO A 248 1.29 20.68 11.34
C PRO A 248 -0.01 20.12 10.73
N VAL A 249 0.05 19.65 9.49
CA VAL A 249 -1.14 19.23 8.71
C VAL A 249 -1.76 17.95 9.25
N LEU A 250 -0.94 16.95 9.58
CA LEU A 250 -1.43 15.66 10.04
C LEU A 250 -2.19 15.80 11.35
N GLN A 251 -1.62 16.51 12.32
CA GLN A 251 -2.26 16.74 13.61
C GLN A 251 -3.51 17.63 13.50
N GLU A 252 -3.50 18.66 12.64
CA GLU A 252 -4.65 19.53 12.40
C GLU A 252 -5.83 18.76 11.78
N LEU A 253 -5.57 17.92 10.77
CA LEU A 253 -6.58 17.08 10.15
C LEU A 253 -7.10 16.01 11.11
N TYR A 254 -6.21 15.36 11.84
CA TYR A 254 -6.59 14.38 12.85
C TYR A 254 -7.53 14.99 13.88
N LYS A 255 -7.15 16.11 14.49
CA LYS A 255 -8.00 16.82 15.44
C LYS A 255 -9.38 17.18 14.88
N LYS A 256 -9.46 17.46 13.58
CA LYS A 256 -10.71 17.81 12.91
C LYS A 256 -11.60 16.60 12.62
N MET A 257 -10.98 15.44 12.26
CA MET A 257 -11.71 14.29 11.71
C MET A 257 -11.93 13.15 12.71
N LYS A 258 -11.19 13.10 13.82
CA LYS A 258 -11.24 11.99 14.77
C LYS A 258 -12.56 11.84 15.48
N ASP A 259 -13.17 12.96 15.95
CA ASP A 259 -14.39 13.01 16.78
C ASP A 259 -15.59 13.62 16.04
N GLN A 260 -15.47 13.88 14.74
CA GLN A 260 -16.49 14.57 13.95
C GLN A 260 -16.70 13.88 12.60
N PRO A 261 -17.95 13.74 12.13
CA PRO A 261 -18.28 13.20 10.83
C PRO A 261 -17.97 14.22 9.71
N VAL A 262 -16.69 14.46 9.48
CA VAL A 262 -16.26 15.42 8.44
C VAL A 262 -16.46 14.82 7.06
N SER A 263 -17.30 15.48 6.26
CA SER A 263 -17.53 15.17 4.86
C SER A 263 -16.64 16.01 3.96
N VAL A 264 -16.23 15.44 2.83
CA VAL A 264 -15.45 16.11 1.78
C VAL A 264 -16.30 16.24 0.53
N ASP A 265 -16.39 17.44 -0.05
CA ASP A 265 -17.00 17.67 -1.37
C ASP A 265 -16.10 17.08 -2.46
N LEU A 266 -16.28 15.78 -2.72
CA LEU A 266 -15.49 15.04 -3.69
C LEU A 266 -15.62 15.61 -5.11
N ASN A 267 -16.81 16.08 -5.50
CA ASN A 267 -17.00 16.66 -6.83
C ASN A 267 -16.13 17.90 -7.02
N LYS A 268 -16.14 18.78 -6.02
CA LYS A 268 -15.29 19.97 -6.02
C LYS A 268 -13.81 19.61 -5.92
N LEU A 269 -13.44 18.60 -5.13
CA LEU A 269 -12.06 18.12 -4.99
C LEU A 269 -11.52 17.63 -6.34
N TRP A 270 -12.26 16.75 -7.04
CA TRP A 270 -11.85 16.25 -8.35
C TRP A 270 -11.74 17.36 -9.39
N GLN A 271 -12.68 18.30 -9.38
CA GLN A 271 -12.62 19.49 -10.25
C GLN A 271 -11.35 20.32 -9.96
N GLN A 272 -10.99 20.53 -8.69
CA GLN A 272 -9.79 21.30 -8.33
C GLN A 272 -8.51 20.55 -8.75
N LEU A 273 -8.47 19.23 -8.63
CA LEU A 273 -7.37 18.40 -9.10
C LEU A 273 -7.33 18.23 -10.64
N GLY A 274 -8.39 18.67 -11.33
CA GLY A 274 -8.53 18.49 -12.78
C GLY A 274 -8.72 17.03 -13.17
N VAL A 275 -9.48 16.25 -12.38
CA VAL A 275 -9.76 14.84 -12.61
C VAL A 275 -11.20 14.66 -13.04
N SER A 276 -11.41 13.98 -14.15
CA SER A 276 -12.74 13.52 -14.64
C SER A 276 -12.64 12.04 -15.02
N VAL A 277 -13.70 11.27 -14.81
CA VAL A 277 -13.69 9.82 -15.06
C VAL A 277 -14.64 9.46 -16.20
N HIS A 278 -14.13 8.70 -17.16
CA HIS A 278 -14.89 8.16 -18.29
C HIS A 278 -14.51 6.68 -18.49
N GLY A 279 -15.50 5.79 -18.45
CA GLY A 279 -15.25 4.36 -18.64
C GLY A 279 -14.29 3.74 -17.62
N GLY A 280 -14.26 4.27 -16.39
CA GLY A 280 -13.37 3.79 -15.31
C GLY A 280 -11.95 4.35 -15.34
N MET A 281 -11.58 5.11 -16.36
CA MET A 281 -10.27 5.74 -16.49
C MET A 281 -10.37 7.25 -16.30
N ALA A 282 -9.37 7.85 -15.64
CA ALA A 282 -9.32 9.29 -15.47
C ALA A 282 -8.83 10.00 -16.74
N THR A 283 -9.34 11.21 -16.93
CA THR A 283 -8.81 12.22 -17.84
C THR A 283 -8.45 13.47 -17.06
N PHE A 284 -7.52 14.29 -17.56
CA PHE A 284 -6.92 15.36 -16.76
C PHE A 284 -7.05 16.72 -17.44
N ASP A 285 -7.41 17.74 -16.63
CA ASP A 285 -7.26 19.15 -16.96
C ASP A 285 -6.01 19.70 -16.29
N ASP A 286 -4.97 19.99 -17.07
CA ASP A 286 -3.70 20.51 -16.57
C ASP A 286 -3.74 22.02 -16.24
N HIS A 287 -4.88 22.69 -16.49
CA HIS A 287 -5.14 24.07 -16.11
C HIS A 287 -5.89 24.19 -14.78
N ALA A 288 -6.34 23.09 -14.19
CA ALA A 288 -7.02 23.05 -12.92
C ALA A 288 -6.12 23.61 -11.79
N PRO A 289 -6.71 24.24 -10.75
CA PRO A 289 -5.95 24.90 -9.67
C PRO A 289 -4.91 24.01 -9.00
N LEU A 290 -5.24 22.72 -8.77
CA LEU A 290 -4.37 21.76 -8.11
C LEU A 290 -3.75 20.73 -9.09
N ALA A 291 -3.73 20.99 -10.41
CA ALA A 291 -3.11 20.10 -11.38
C ALA A 291 -1.63 19.81 -11.06
N SER A 292 -0.88 20.83 -10.61
CA SER A 292 0.52 20.65 -10.22
C SER A 292 0.69 19.83 -8.92
N VAL A 293 -0.29 19.84 -8.03
CA VAL A 293 -0.33 18.97 -6.82
C VAL A 293 -0.57 17.53 -7.25
N ARG A 294 -1.57 17.29 -8.10
CA ARG A 294 -1.83 15.97 -8.70
C ARG A 294 -0.58 15.39 -9.36
N ASP A 295 0.12 16.18 -10.17
CA ASP A 295 1.33 15.73 -10.86
C ASP A 295 2.49 15.46 -9.90
N ALA A 296 2.60 16.23 -8.80
CA ALA A 296 3.58 15.99 -7.76
C ALA A 296 3.26 14.71 -6.95
N ILE A 297 2.00 14.40 -6.69
CA ILE A 297 1.56 13.12 -6.11
C ILE A 297 2.01 11.95 -7.00
N ASN A 298 1.77 12.03 -8.31
CA ASN A 298 2.14 10.98 -9.25
C ASN A 298 3.65 10.69 -9.25
N THR A 299 4.49 11.72 -9.17
CA THR A 299 5.94 11.59 -9.40
C THR A 299 6.77 11.50 -8.12
N GLY A 300 6.23 11.90 -6.97
CA GLY A 300 6.99 12.04 -5.71
C GLY A 300 8.07 13.12 -5.78
N LYS A 301 8.02 13.99 -6.75
CA LYS A 301 8.98 15.09 -6.93
C LYS A 301 8.26 16.40 -6.74
N GLY A 302 8.96 17.40 -6.17
CA GLY A 302 8.47 18.75 -6.12
C GLY A 302 8.02 19.20 -7.50
N GLY A 303 6.73 19.50 -7.63
CA GLY A 303 6.11 19.92 -8.90
C GLY A 303 6.44 21.39 -9.22
N LYS A 304 5.85 21.88 -10.32
CA LYS A 304 5.85 23.31 -10.64
C LYS A 304 5.26 24.11 -9.46
N THR A 305 5.80 25.28 -9.20
CA THR A 305 5.31 26.19 -8.15
C THR A 305 3.79 26.38 -8.29
N LEU A 306 3.08 26.22 -7.19
CA LEU A 306 1.64 26.45 -7.12
C LEU A 306 1.33 27.90 -7.48
N LYS A 307 0.40 28.09 -8.41
CA LYS A 307 -0.08 29.42 -8.80
C LYS A 307 -1.25 29.91 -7.94
N VAL A 308 -1.95 28.98 -7.30
CA VAL A 308 -3.17 29.25 -6.52
C VAL A 308 -3.21 28.32 -5.31
N ASN A 309 -3.53 28.86 -4.13
CA ASN A 309 -3.89 28.05 -2.97
C ASN A 309 -5.41 27.86 -2.94
N VAL A 310 -5.85 26.61 -2.84
CA VAL A 310 -7.25 26.25 -2.62
C VAL A 310 -7.44 26.02 -1.14
N SER A 311 -8.36 26.74 -0.50
CA SER A 311 -8.68 26.47 0.92
C SER A 311 -9.29 25.09 1.07
N MET A 312 -8.60 24.20 1.80
CA MET A 312 -9.10 22.86 2.10
C MET A 312 -10.34 22.91 2.99
N ASP A 313 -10.47 23.94 3.85
CA ASP A 313 -11.68 24.16 4.63
C ASP A 313 -12.93 24.38 3.75
N SER A 314 -12.75 24.92 2.55
CA SER A 314 -13.85 25.07 1.59
C SER A 314 -14.34 23.75 0.97
N LEU A 315 -13.59 22.68 1.16
CA LEU A 315 -13.89 21.32 0.67
C LEU A 315 -14.45 20.41 1.79
N MET A 316 -14.26 20.80 3.05
CA MET A 316 -14.65 19.99 4.20
C MET A 316 -15.80 20.66 4.97
N SER A 317 -16.75 19.84 5.41
CA SER A 317 -17.85 20.26 6.30
C SER A 317 -18.14 19.15 7.30
N VAL A 318 -18.62 19.51 8.50
CA VAL A 318 -19.17 18.52 9.42
C VAL A 318 -20.54 18.09 8.87
N ALA A 319 -20.73 16.79 8.67
CA ALA A 319 -22.02 16.25 8.24
C ALA A 319 -23.03 16.47 9.37
N VAL A 320 -24.00 17.33 9.12
CA VAL A 320 -25.12 17.54 10.06
C VAL A 320 -26.12 16.40 9.80
N GLY A 321 -26.33 15.55 10.80
CA GLY A 321 -27.34 14.48 10.71
C GLY A 321 -28.68 15.09 10.27
N GLN A 322 -29.22 14.61 9.16
CA GLN A 322 -30.58 14.87 8.72
C GLN A 322 -31.54 13.91 9.38
#